data_f75a00cc99f9624fcf86bc7c114bf939
#
_entry.id   f75a00cc99f9624fcf86bc7c114bf939
#
_cell.length_a   1.000
_cell.length_b   1.000
_cell.length_c   1.000
_cell.angle_alpha   90.00
_cell.angle_beta   90.00
_cell.angle_gamma   90.00
#
_symmetry.space_group_name_H-M   'P 1'
#
loop_
_entity.id
_entity.type
_entity.pdbx_description
1 polymer ?
#
loop_
_entity_poly.entity_id
_entity_poly.type
_entity_poly.pdbx_seq_one_letter_code
_entity_poly.pdbx_strand_id
1 'polypeptide(L)'
;MKVNIIGRGTGWEDAPRNELSWGITLINLKRDVDLVIDMNVYEDGRWGEIERLGAIQSREKAKLNNVPYIDLKTYPIDTIIKIFKTDYFSNTVDYALALAIYKGFTEIGLYGINMLSGSEYAYQKAGVEFWIGQAMGRGIKVINHSPISTILKTRDGLLYGYGTKQH
;
A
#
# COMPACT_ATOMS: atom_id res chain seq x y z
N MET A 1 6.46 12.63 -11.41
CA MET A 1 5.04 12.15 -11.36
C MET A 1 4.73 11.71 -9.94
N LYS A 2 3.50 11.99 -9.47
CA LYS A 2 3.01 11.60 -8.15
C LYS A 2 1.94 10.51 -8.26
N VAL A 3 1.89 9.59 -7.30
CA VAL A 3 0.79 8.64 -7.10
C VAL A 3 0.40 8.57 -5.62
N ASN A 4 -0.89 8.45 -5.33
CA ASN A 4 -1.41 8.24 -4.00
C ASN A 4 -1.84 6.78 -3.84
N ILE A 5 -1.25 6.05 -2.90
CA ILE A 5 -1.61 4.68 -2.56
C ILE A 5 -2.57 4.73 -1.36
N ILE A 6 -3.76 4.15 -1.53
CA ILE A 6 -4.87 4.33 -0.59
C ILE A 6 -5.30 2.98 -0.05
N GLY A 7 -5.09 2.79 1.25
CA GLY A 7 -5.60 1.65 2.01
C GLY A 7 -6.96 1.91 2.63
N ARG A 8 -7.45 0.98 3.47
CA ARG A 8 -8.78 1.06 4.11
C ARG A 8 -8.74 1.57 5.57
N GLY A 9 -7.57 1.87 6.09
CA GLY A 9 -7.39 2.38 7.46
C GLY A 9 -7.81 3.84 7.60
N THR A 10 -7.85 4.35 8.82
CA THR A 10 -8.20 5.75 9.13
C THR A 10 -7.35 6.72 8.30
N GLY A 11 -7.98 7.76 7.75
CA GLY A 11 -7.35 8.79 6.94
C GLY A 11 -7.34 8.51 5.43
N TRP A 12 -8.03 7.46 4.96
CA TRP A 12 -8.19 7.22 3.52
C TRP A 12 -9.05 8.31 2.84
N GLU A 13 -9.98 8.91 3.59
CA GLU A 13 -10.88 9.97 3.14
C GLU A 13 -10.14 11.23 2.73
N ASP A 14 -8.98 11.50 3.35
CA ASP A 14 -8.16 12.70 3.14
C ASP A 14 -7.39 12.66 1.81
N ALA A 15 -7.37 11.52 1.12
CA ALA A 15 -6.70 11.42 -0.16
C ALA A 15 -7.37 12.32 -1.22
N PRO A 16 -6.59 13.14 -1.95
CA PRO A 16 -7.12 14.01 -3.00
C PRO A 16 -7.89 13.22 -4.07
N ARG A 17 -9.01 13.76 -4.55
CA ARG A 17 -9.84 13.11 -5.58
C ARG A 17 -9.43 13.44 -7.00
N ASN A 18 -8.66 14.49 -7.19
CA ASN A 18 -8.19 15.00 -8.47
C ASN A 18 -6.73 14.63 -8.79
N GLU A 19 -6.16 13.73 -8.02
CA GLU A 19 -4.80 13.22 -8.22
C GLU A 19 -4.83 11.71 -8.50
N LEU A 20 -3.83 11.22 -9.24
CA LEU A 20 -3.68 9.80 -9.55
C LEU A 20 -3.65 8.96 -8.27
N SER A 21 -4.54 7.96 -8.22
CA SER A 21 -4.75 7.15 -7.03
C SER A 21 -4.79 5.65 -7.34
N TRP A 22 -4.06 4.87 -6.55
CA TRP A 22 -4.07 3.41 -6.56
C TRP A 22 -4.73 2.89 -5.30
N GLY A 23 -5.80 2.16 -5.46
CA GLY A 23 -6.55 1.55 -4.36
C GLY A 23 -5.99 0.19 -4.00
N ILE A 24 -5.83 -0.05 -2.69
CA ILE A 24 -5.39 -1.34 -2.17
C ILE A 24 -6.61 -2.15 -1.72
N THR A 25 -6.66 -3.42 -2.18
CA THR A 25 -7.71 -4.36 -1.79
C THR A 25 -9.09 -3.79 -2.14
N LEU A 26 -10.04 -3.75 -1.22
CA LEU A 26 -11.43 -3.39 -1.44
C LEU A 26 -11.73 -1.89 -1.34
N ILE A 27 -10.73 -1.00 -1.34
CA ILE A 27 -10.97 0.45 -1.17
C ILE A 27 -11.81 1.04 -2.32
N ASN A 28 -11.73 0.46 -3.51
CA ASN A 28 -12.53 0.91 -4.65
C ASN A 28 -14.06 0.75 -4.42
N LEU A 29 -14.49 -0.05 -3.46
CA LEU A 29 -15.89 -0.11 -3.04
C LEU A 29 -16.35 1.15 -2.29
N LYS A 30 -15.41 1.88 -1.67
CA LYS A 30 -15.66 3.10 -0.88
C LYS A 30 -15.40 4.38 -1.67
N ARG A 31 -14.46 4.36 -2.62
CA ARG A 31 -14.11 5.51 -3.44
C ARG A 31 -13.62 5.07 -4.82
N ASP A 32 -13.70 5.97 -5.79
CA ASP A 32 -13.12 5.73 -7.10
C ASP A 32 -11.60 5.90 -7.06
N VAL A 33 -10.90 5.05 -7.82
CA VAL A 33 -9.45 5.02 -7.96
C VAL A 33 -9.09 4.72 -9.42
N ASP A 34 -7.85 5.04 -9.82
CA ASP A 34 -7.38 4.86 -11.19
C ASP A 34 -6.77 3.48 -11.44
N LEU A 35 -6.45 2.75 -10.38
CA LEU A 35 -5.93 1.37 -10.41
C LEU A 35 -6.31 0.68 -9.10
N VAL A 36 -6.71 -0.59 -9.18
CA VAL A 36 -6.88 -1.46 -8.01
C VAL A 36 -5.74 -2.47 -7.96
N ILE A 37 -5.14 -2.64 -6.78
CA ILE A 37 -4.13 -3.67 -6.51
C ILE A 37 -4.62 -4.54 -5.36
N ASP A 38 -4.79 -5.85 -5.62
CA ASP A 38 -5.26 -6.81 -4.62
C ASP A 38 -4.51 -8.14 -4.74
N MET A 39 -3.59 -8.37 -3.81
CA MET A 39 -2.73 -9.55 -3.76
C MET A 39 -3.29 -10.64 -2.84
N ASN A 40 -4.54 -10.53 -2.38
CA ASN A 40 -5.12 -11.54 -1.50
C ASN A 40 -5.60 -12.75 -2.28
N VAL A 41 -5.39 -13.94 -1.70
CA VAL A 41 -5.94 -15.21 -2.17
C VAL A 41 -7.19 -15.50 -1.34
N TYR A 42 -8.35 -15.28 -1.92
CA TYR A 42 -9.63 -15.41 -1.21
C TYR A 42 -10.15 -16.85 -1.14
N GLU A 43 -9.58 -17.74 -1.95
CA GLU A 43 -9.99 -19.15 -2.08
C GLU A 43 -9.26 -20.09 -1.10
N ASP A 44 -8.27 -19.60 -0.34
CA ASP A 44 -7.43 -20.42 0.55
C ASP A 44 -8.04 -20.70 1.93
N GLY A 45 -9.27 -20.25 2.15
CA GLY A 45 -10.01 -20.48 3.41
C GLY A 45 -9.68 -19.55 4.57
N ARG A 46 -8.72 -18.63 4.39
CA ARG A 46 -8.37 -17.62 5.42
C ARG A 46 -9.38 -16.48 5.52
N TRP A 47 -10.19 -16.30 4.49
CA TRP A 47 -11.13 -15.18 4.37
C TRP A 47 -12.56 -15.63 4.59
N GLY A 48 -13.33 -14.81 5.29
CA GLY A 48 -14.77 -15.02 5.46
C GLY A 48 -15.56 -14.79 4.15
N GLU A 49 -16.85 -15.12 4.20
CA GLU A 49 -17.75 -14.93 3.04
C GLU A 49 -17.88 -13.46 2.63
N ILE A 50 -17.91 -12.55 3.61
CA ILE A 50 -18.03 -11.10 3.37
C ILE A 50 -16.84 -10.58 2.57
N GLU A 51 -15.61 -10.97 2.93
CA GLU A 51 -14.41 -10.57 2.23
C GLU A 51 -14.36 -11.13 0.81
N ARG A 52 -14.78 -12.39 0.63
CA ARG A 52 -14.85 -13.03 -0.69
C ARG A 52 -15.87 -12.35 -1.60
N LEU A 53 -17.07 -12.06 -1.11
CA LEU A 53 -18.08 -11.31 -1.84
C LEU A 53 -17.61 -9.89 -2.17
N GLY A 54 -16.95 -9.22 -1.21
CA GLY A 54 -16.33 -7.92 -1.42
C GLY A 54 -15.29 -7.93 -2.54
N ALA A 55 -14.48 -8.99 -2.64
CA ALA A 55 -13.48 -9.13 -3.72
C ALA A 55 -14.15 -9.27 -5.10
N ILE A 56 -15.23 -10.05 -5.19
CA ILE A 56 -16.01 -10.18 -6.41
C ILE A 56 -16.58 -8.80 -6.81
N GLN A 57 -17.25 -8.11 -5.89
CA GLN A 57 -17.83 -6.78 -6.14
C GLN A 57 -16.78 -5.75 -6.54
N SER A 58 -15.58 -5.81 -5.91
CA SER A 58 -14.46 -4.93 -6.24
C SER A 58 -13.99 -5.10 -7.68
N ARG A 59 -13.83 -6.37 -8.12
CA ARG A 59 -13.46 -6.69 -9.50
C ARG A 59 -14.53 -6.28 -10.51
N GLU A 60 -15.80 -6.53 -10.21
CA GLU A 60 -16.93 -6.14 -11.06
C GLU A 60 -17.01 -4.62 -11.20
N LYS A 61 -16.91 -3.88 -10.08
CA LYS A 61 -16.89 -2.41 -10.10
C LYS A 61 -15.73 -1.87 -10.93
N ALA A 62 -14.51 -2.43 -10.76
CA ALA A 62 -13.36 -2.04 -11.56
C ALA A 62 -13.60 -2.27 -13.06
N LYS A 63 -14.15 -3.44 -13.42
CA LYS A 63 -14.51 -3.78 -14.82
C LYS A 63 -15.56 -2.83 -15.40
N LEU A 64 -16.62 -2.55 -14.66
CA LEU A 64 -17.70 -1.65 -15.10
C LEU A 64 -17.20 -0.22 -15.36
N ASN A 65 -16.25 0.23 -14.57
CA ASN A 65 -15.67 1.57 -14.65
C ASN A 65 -14.41 1.64 -15.53
N ASN A 66 -14.03 0.55 -16.20
CA ASN A 66 -12.79 0.43 -16.98
C ASN A 66 -11.53 0.78 -16.18
N VAL A 67 -11.53 0.49 -14.88
CA VAL A 67 -10.38 0.67 -13.99
C VAL A 67 -9.51 -0.59 -14.03
N PRO A 68 -8.20 -0.49 -14.32
CA PRO A 68 -7.30 -1.63 -14.27
C PRO A 68 -7.30 -2.29 -12.88
N TYR A 69 -7.23 -3.64 -12.88
CA TYR A 69 -7.18 -4.45 -11.67
C TYR A 69 -5.95 -5.35 -11.74
N ILE A 70 -5.04 -5.20 -10.79
CA ILE A 70 -3.82 -6.00 -10.68
C ILE A 70 -3.96 -6.97 -9.51
N ASP A 71 -3.79 -8.25 -9.80
CA ASP A 71 -3.76 -9.35 -8.84
C ASP A 71 -2.48 -10.19 -9.01
N LEU A 72 -2.38 -11.31 -8.30
CA LEU A 72 -1.22 -12.22 -8.36
C LEU A 72 -0.93 -12.75 -9.77
N LYS A 73 -1.94 -12.83 -10.66
CA LYS A 73 -1.77 -13.36 -12.02
C LYS A 73 -1.24 -12.30 -12.98
N THR A 74 -1.55 -11.04 -12.71
CA THR A 74 -1.25 -9.92 -13.62
C THR A 74 -0.11 -9.04 -13.13
N TYR A 75 0.29 -9.17 -11.87
CA TYR A 75 1.43 -8.44 -11.30
C TYR A 75 2.76 -8.91 -11.91
N PRO A 76 3.65 -8.00 -12.35
CA PRO A 76 4.91 -8.36 -13.01
C PRO A 76 6.00 -8.81 -12.01
N ILE A 77 5.72 -9.83 -11.20
CA ILE A 77 6.56 -10.24 -10.06
C ILE A 77 8.01 -10.56 -10.46
N ASP A 78 8.20 -11.35 -11.53
CA ASP A 78 9.54 -11.78 -11.96
C ASP A 78 10.41 -10.58 -12.38
N THR A 79 9.79 -9.60 -13.06
CA THR A 79 10.47 -8.37 -13.46
C THR A 79 10.86 -7.54 -12.25
N ILE A 80 9.96 -7.39 -11.29
CA ILE A 80 10.19 -6.65 -10.04
C ILE A 80 11.32 -7.30 -9.24
N ILE A 81 11.26 -8.63 -9.01
CA ILE A 81 12.32 -9.37 -8.28
C ILE A 81 13.67 -9.22 -8.99
N LYS A 82 13.70 -9.33 -10.32
CA LYS A 82 14.93 -9.17 -11.08
C LYS A 82 15.57 -7.79 -10.94
N ILE A 83 14.75 -6.73 -10.90
CA ILE A 83 15.22 -5.34 -10.80
C ILE A 83 15.67 -5.02 -9.38
N PHE A 84 14.88 -5.38 -8.38
CA PHE A 84 15.14 -4.99 -6.98
C PHE A 84 16.03 -5.99 -6.23
N LYS A 85 16.28 -7.17 -6.80
CA LYS A 85 17.09 -8.27 -6.22
C LYS A 85 16.54 -8.73 -4.86
N THR A 86 15.23 -8.69 -4.71
CA THR A 86 14.52 -9.13 -3.50
C THR A 86 13.13 -9.65 -3.86
N ASP A 87 12.69 -10.67 -3.13
CA ASP A 87 11.35 -11.23 -3.12
C ASP A 87 10.61 -10.98 -1.80
N TYR A 88 11.09 -9.99 -1.04
CA TYR A 88 10.53 -9.64 0.26
C TYR A 88 9.24 -8.83 0.11
N PHE A 89 8.11 -9.53 0.16
CA PHE A 89 6.76 -8.97 0.14
C PHE A 89 5.93 -9.60 1.27
N SER A 90 5.35 -8.78 2.11
CA SER A 90 4.60 -9.21 3.29
C SER A 90 3.11 -8.81 3.24
N ASN A 91 2.73 -7.92 2.32
CA ASN A 91 1.36 -7.42 2.19
C ASN A 91 1.16 -6.69 0.86
N THR A 92 -0.10 -6.37 0.51
CA THR A 92 -0.45 -5.69 -0.76
C THR A 92 0.20 -4.29 -0.91
N VAL A 93 0.48 -3.59 0.19
CA VAL A 93 1.14 -2.26 0.15
C VAL A 93 2.55 -2.36 -0.41
N ASP A 94 3.28 -3.44 -0.06
CA ASP A 94 4.63 -3.70 -0.56
C ASP A 94 4.64 -3.80 -2.09
N TYR A 95 3.68 -4.54 -2.65
CA TYR A 95 3.52 -4.68 -4.10
C TYR A 95 3.19 -3.34 -4.77
N ALA A 96 2.33 -2.53 -4.16
CA ALA A 96 2.00 -1.22 -4.69
C ALA A 96 3.19 -0.26 -4.67
N LEU A 97 3.98 -0.24 -3.58
CA LEU A 97 5.21 0.55 -3.48
C LEU A 97 6.25 0.11 -4.52
N ALA A 98 6.52 -1.20 -4.62
CA ALA A 98 7.45 -1.75 -5.60
C ALA A 98 7.04 -1.39 -7.04
N LEU A 99 5.74 -1.50 -7.35
CA LEU A 99 5.21 -1.13 -8.65
C LEU A 99 5.35 0.38 -8.93
N ALA A 100 5.11 1.23 -7.94
CA ALA A 100 5.27 2.67 -8.07
C ALA A 100 6.73 3.05 -8.35
N ILE A 101 7.69 2.45 -7.65
CA ILE A 101 9.12 2.63 -7.91
C ILE A 101 9.46 2.16 -9.34
N TYR A 102 9.01 0.97 -9.71
CA TYR A 102 9.25 0.39 -11.03
C TYR A 102 8.70 1.26 -12.17
N LYS A 103 7.52 1.85 -11.98
CA LYS A 103 6.90 2.77 -12.95
C LYS A 103 7.52 4.17 -12.98
N GLY A 104 8.52 4.47 -12.15
CA GLY A 104 9.28 5.72 -12.17
C GLY A 104 8.55 6.91 -11.56
N PHE A 105 7.65 6.69 -10.61
CA PHE A 105 7.07 7.78 -9.83
C PHE A 105 8.14 8.45 -8.98
N THR A 106 8.06 9.77 -8.85
CA THR A 106 9.01 10.60 -8.08
C THR A 106 8.45 11.02 -6.72
N GLU A 107 7.14 10.87 -6.52
CA GLU A 107 6.47 11.11 -5.25
C GLU A 107 5.37 10.08 -5.01
N ILE A 108 5.28 9.53 -3.78
CA ILE A 108 4.29 8.56 -3.35
C ILE A 108 3.62 9.09 -2.07
N GLY A 109 2.31 9.32 -2.13
CA GLY A 109 1.48 9.61 -0.96
C GLY A 109 0.86 8.32 -0.42
N LEU A 110 0.84 8.14 0.90
CA LEU A 110 0.19 7.00 1.55
C LEU A 110 -0.99 7.51 2.38
N TYR A 111 -2.18 6.95 2.15
CA TYR A 111 -3.41 7.30 2.85
C TYR A 111 -4.11 6.05 3.39
N GLY A 112 -4.58 6.09 4.62
CA GLY A 112 -5.24 4.94 5.25
C GLY A 112 -4.34 3.71 5.39
N ILE A 113 -3.02 3.90 5.47
CA ILE A 113 -2.00 2.86 5.67
C ILE A 113 -1.33 3.11 7.02
N ASN A 114 -1.82 2.45 8.06
CA ASN A 114 -1.48 2.79 9.44
C ASN A 114 -0.46 1.85 10.09
N MET A 115 -0.53 0.56 9.79
CA MET A 115 0.34 -0.50 10.33
C MET A 115 0.43 -0.46 11.86
N LEU A 116 -0.72 -0.40 12.52
CA LEU A 116 -0.81 -0.34 13.98
C LEU A 116 -0.33 -1.65 14.61
N SER A 117 0.37 -1.56 15.75
CA SER A 117 0.89 -2.70 16.48
C SER A 117 -0.23 -3.57 17.10
N GLY A 118 0.06 -4.87 17.29
CA GLY A 118 -0.80 -5.81 18.02
C GLY A 118 -1.56 -6.82 17.16
N SER A 119 -1.27 -6.91 15.87
CA SER A 119 -1.88 -7.87 14.94
C SER A 119 -0.87 -8.33 13.88
N GLU A 120 -1.34 -8.98 12.82
CA GLU A 120 -0.54 -9.30 11.63
C GLU A 120 0.22 -8.10 11.05
N TYR A 121 -0.25 -6.88 11.31
CA TYR A 121 0.42 -5.64 10.91
C TYR A 121 1.83 -5.46 11.47
N ALA A 122 2.19 -6.12 12.56
CA ALA A 122 3.55 -6.09 13.09
C ALA A 122 4.56 -6.68 12.10
N TYR A 123 4.20 -7.75 11.39
CA TYR A 123 5.02 -8.34 10.32
C TYR A 123 4.96 -7.53 9.03
N GLN A 124 3.78 -7.02 8.70
CA GLN A 124 3.55 -6.25 7.47
C GLN A 124 4.25 -4.90 7.49
N LYS A 125 4.35 -4.26 8.67
CA LYS A 125 5.05 -2.98 8.84
C LYS A 125 6.49 -3.03 8.34
N ALA A 126 7.24 -4.09 8.67
CA ALA A 126 8.62 -4.24 8.26
C ALA A 126 8.77 -4.26 6.71
N GLY A 127 7.86 -4.94 6.01
CA GLY A 127 7.83 -4.94 4.54
C GLY A 127 7.55 -3.55 3.97
N VAL A 128 6.54 -2.86 4.50
CA VAL A 128 6.21 -1.49 4.07
C VAL A 128 7.39 -0.54 4.29
N GLU A 129 8.03 -0.58 5.46
CA GLU A 129 9.19 0.27 5.76
C GLU A 129 10.40 -0.08 4.89
N PHE A 130 10.61 -1.37 4.58
CA PHE A 130 11.63 -1.80 3.63
C PHE A 130 11.40 -1.17 2.23
N TRP A 131 10.17 -1.26 1.70
CA TRP A 131 9.88 -0.72 0.37
C TRP A 131 9.86 0.81 0.34
N ILE A 132 9.48 1.48 1.42
CA ILE A 132 9.66 2.94 1.57
C ILE A 132 11.16 3.28 1.55
N GLY A 133 12.00 2.54 2.28
CA GLY A 133 13.45 2.71 2.25
C GLY A 133 14.03 2.52 0.84
N GLN A 134 13.54 1.53 0.08
CA GLN A 134 13.91 1.34 -1.33
C GLN A 134 13.53 2.54 -2.21
N ALA A 135 12.37 3.14 -1.98
CA ALA A 135 11.94 4.35 -2.68
C ALA A 135 12.82 5.56 -2.33
N MET A 136 12.99 5.83 -1.03
CA MET A 136 13.79 6.96 -0.55
C MET A 136 15.25 6.87 -0.98
N GLY A 137 15.85 5.67 -0.95
CA GLY A 137 17.22 5.42 -1.44
C GLY A 137 17.41 5.69 -2.94
N ARG A 138 16.32 5.77 -3.69
CA ARG A 138 16.29 6.15 -5.12
C ARG A 138 15.88 7.60 -5.35
N GLY A 139 15.79 8.41 -4.29
CA GLY A 139 15.40 9.81 -4.36
C GLY A 139 13.90 10.04 -4.56
N ILE A 140 13.06 9.01 -4.36
CA ILE A 140 11.59 9.14 -4.42
C ILE A 140 11.10 9.68 -3.08
N LYS A 141 10.32 10.75 -3.13
CA LYS A 141 9.69 11.33 -1.95
C LYS A 141 8.51 10.47 -1.53
N VAL A 142 8.51 9.97 -0.30
CA VAL A 142 7.38 9.24 0.27
C VAL A 142 6.79 10.01 1.44
N ILE A 143 5.47 10.26 1.40
CA ILE A 143 4.76 11.01 2.43
C ILE A 143 3.63 10.13 2.98
N ASN A 144 3.66 9.84 4.26
CA ASN A 144 2.56 9.15 4.93
C ASN A 144 1.60 10.18 5.53
N HIS A 145 0.41 10.28 4.95
CA HIS A 145 -0.65 11.19 5.38
C HIS A 145 -1.60 10.57 6.41
N SER A 146 -1.40 9.30 6.79
CA SER A 146 -2.27 8.63 7.76
C SER A 146 -1.99 9.15 9.17
N PRO A 147 -2.96 9.76 9.86
CA PRO A 147 -2.72 10.52 11.10
C PRO A 147 -2.25 9.63 12.26
N ILE A 148 -2.65 8.37 12.29
CA ILE A 148 -2.33 7.42 13.34
C ILE A 148 -1.29 6.37 12.92
N SER A 149 -0.61 6.57 11.80
CA SER A 149 0.37 5.61 11.29
C SER A 149 1.56 5.45 12.22
N THR A 150 2.05 4.21 12.34
CA THR A 150 3.27 3.87 13.06
C THR A 150 4.48 3.69 12.13
N ILE A 151 4.28 3.83 10.81
CA ILE A 151 5.33 3.66 9.80
C ILE A 151 6.42 4.71 10.00
N LEU A 152 7.70 4.27 10.05
CA LEU A 152 8.87 5.10 10.27
C LEU A 152 8.82 5.94 11.57
N LYS A 153 8.04 5.52 12.55
CA LYS A 153 7.98 6.18 13.85
C LYS A 153 8.70 5.36 14.91
N THR A 154 9.48 6.05 15.74
CA THR A 154 10.08 5.48 16.92
C THR A 154 9.00 5.21 17.98
N ARG A 155 9.29 4.31 18.95
CA ARG A 155 8.31 3.86 19.95
C ARG A 155 7.65 5.01 20.70
N ASP A 156 8.45 5.97 21.15
CA ASP A 156 7.99 7.08 22.00
C ASP A 156 8.05 8.44 21.27
N GLY A 157 8.23 8.44 19.94
CA GLY A 157 8.46 9.65 19.14
C GLY A 157 9.81 10.33 19.45
N LEU A 158 10.73 9.61 20.10
CA LEU A 158 12.06 10.11 20.47
C LEU A 158 13.14 9.40 19.65
N LEU A 159 14.18 10.13 19.30
CA LEU A 159 15.39 9.52 18.73
C LEU A 159 16.09 8.68 19.79
N TYR A 160 16.37 7.42 19.46
CA TYR A 160 17.00 6.50 20.38
C TYR A 160 18.37 7.01 20.81
N GLY A 161 18.59 7.05 22.13
CA GLY A 161 19.85 7.49 22.74
C GLY A 161 20.02 9.00 22.89
N TYR A 162 19.20 9.81 22.24
CA TYR A 162 19.31 11.28 22.30
C TYR A 162 18.22 11.97 23.13
N GLY A 163 17.09 11.32 23.37
CA GLY A 163 15.97 11.88 24.12
C GLY A 163 15.28 13.08 23.48
N THR A 164 15.61 13.40 22.21
CA THR A 164 14.97 14.47 21.44
C THR A 164 13.85 13.92 20.57
N LYS A 165 12.86 14.77 20.22
CA LYS A 165 11.75 14.37 19.36
C LYS A 165 12.24 14.01 17.95
N GLN A 166 11.59 13.01 17.37
CA GLN A 166 11.71 12.68 15.94
C GLN A 166 11.03 13.80 15.13
N HIS A 167 11.66 14.22 14.03
CA HIS A 167 11.16 15.27 13.14
C HIS A 167 10.34 14.72 11.99
#